data_6d7cde9da6cb5e7ba020c9a529376f21
#
_entry.id   6d7cde9da6cb5e7ba020c9a529376f21
#
_cell.length_a   1.000
_cell.length_b   1.000
_cell.length_c   1.000
_cell.angle_alpha   90.00
_cell.angle_beta   90.00
_cell.angle_gamma   90.00
#
_symmetry.space_group_name_H-M   'P 1'
#
loop_
_entity.id
_entity.type
_entity.pdbx_description
1 polymer ?
#
loop_
_entity_poly.entity_id
_entity_poly.type
_entity_poly.pdbx_seq_one_letter_code
_entity_poly.pdbx_strand_id
1 'polypeptide(L)'
;MDLIYLDYNCFQRGFDDPRQIRIQMEALACQEIFVRAEENKVRLVWSFMHEDETILCPFPERKYEVLRLAALCSVREGPREGIYKLSESLEKMGRLSAKDAIHLACASYAEADFFLSCDNRLV
;
A
#
# COMPACT_ATOMS: atom_id res chain seq x y z
N MET A 1 -17.49 -0.21 -8.00
CA MET A 1 -16.26 0.58 -7.83
C MET A 1 -15.19 -0.28 -7.18
N ASP A 2 -14.05 -0.42 -7.83
CA ASP A 2 -12.99 -1.29 -7.32
C ASP A 2 -12.39 -0.75 -6.03
N LEU A 3 -12.08 -1.66 -5.12
CA LEU A 3 -11.32 -1.38 -3.91
C LEU A 3 -9.90 -1.89 -4.11
N ILE A 4 -8.92 -1.00 -3.98
CA ILE A 4 -7.53 -1.28 -4.26
C ILE A 4 -6.71 -1.14 -2.97
N TYR A 5 -5.90 -2.16 -2.68
CA TYR A 5 -4.90 -2.09 -1.64
C TYR A 5 -3.55 -1.82 -2.30
N LEU A 6 -2.96 -0.69 -1.99
CA LEU A 6 -1.63 -0.33 -2.48
C LEU A 6 -0.59 -0.70 -1.43
N ASP A 7 0.45 -1.43 -1.82
CA ASP A 7 1.60 -1.63 -0.94
C ASP A 7 2.20 -0.26 -0.61
N TYR A 8 2.83 -0.14 0.56
CA TYR A 8 3.29 1.15 1.05
C TYR A 8 4.26 1.85 0.08
N ASN A 9 5.07 1.08 -0.65
CA ASN A 9 6.00 1.66 -1.62
C ASN A 9 5.31 2.50 -2.70
N CYS A 10 4.04 2.22 -3.01
CA CYS A 10 3.26 2.99 -3.97
C CYS A 10 3.01 4.42 -3.49
N PHE A 11 2.88 4.62 -2.19
CA PHE A 11 2.70 5.95 -1.60
C PHE A 11 3.96 6.80 -1.64
N GLN A 12 5.12 6.17 -1.73
CA GLN A 12 6.41 6.86 -1.72
C GLN A 12 7.11 6.89 -3.06
N ARG A 13 6.58 6.21 -4.08
CA ARG A 13 7.29 6.04 -5.36
C ARG A 13 7.65 7.37 -6.02
N GLY A 14 6.86 8.42 -5.82
CA GLY A 14 7.15 9.74 -6.35
C GLY A 14 8.42 10.39 -5.80
N PHE A 15 8.95 9.91 -4.68
CA PHE A 15 10.18 10.41 -4.06
C PHE A 15 11.41 9.58 -4.42
N ASP A 16 11.24 8.47 -5.14
CA ASP A 16 12.34 7.61 -5.50
C ASP A 16 13.09 8.17 -6.72
N ASP A 17 14.24 7.59 -7.02
CA ASP A 17 15.16 8.12 -8.04
C ASP A 17 14.50 8.16 -9.42
N PRO A 18 14.20 9.38 -9.96
CA PRO A 18 13.50 9.51 -11.24
C PRO A 18 14.39 9.23 -12.45
N ARG A 19 15.69 8.98 -12.25
CA ARG A 19 16.61 8.66 -13.35
C ARG A 19 16.36 7.27 -13.91
N GLN A 20 15.73 6.38 -13.14
CA GLN A 20 15.34 5.07 -13.63
C GLN A 20 13.97 5.13 -14.30
N ILE A 21 13.91 4.71 -15.57
CA ILE A 21 12.67 4.76 -16.36
C ILE A 21 11.54 3.98 -15.68
N ARG A 22 11.85 2.81 -15.13
CA ARG A 22 10.88 1.99 -14.41
C ARG A 22 10.25 2.76 -13.26
N ILE A 23 11.07 3.46 -12.47
CA ILE A 23 10.58 4.24 -11.32
C ILE A 23 9.70 5.39 -11.78
N GLN A 24 10.08 6.08 -12.87
CA GLN A 24 9.24 7.13 -13.44
C GLN A 24 7.87 6.59 -13.86
N MET A 25 7.85 5.45 -14.54
CA MET A 25 6.59 4.85 -14.99
C MET A 25 5.73 4.40 -13.82
N GLU A 26 6.34 3.79 -12.81
CA GLU A 26 5.62 3.38 -11.60
C GLU A 26 5.07 4.58 -10.83
N ALA A 27 5.84 5.66 -10.72
CA ALA A 27 5.40 6.88 -10.07
C ALA A 27 4.19 7.49 -10.77
N LEU A 28 4.20 7.52 -12.11
CA LEU A 28 3.08 8.02 -12.90
C LEU A 28 1.84 7.13 -12.74
N ALA A 29 2.03 5.82 -12.71
CA ALA A 29 0.92 4.88 -12.51
C ALA A 29 0.30 5.05 -11.13
N CYS A 30 1.11 5.20 -10.09
CA CYS A 30 0.62 5.43 -8.72
C CYS A 30 -0.14 6.76 -8.65
N GLN A 31 0.40 7.81 -9.26
CA GLN A 31 -0.25 9.12 -9.30
C GLN A 31 -1.63 9.03 -9.96
N GLU A 32 -1.73 8.29 -11.07
CA GLU A 32 -3.02 8.10 -11.75
C GLU A 32 -4.04 7.42 -10.85
N ILE A 33 -3.61 6.44 -10.06
CA ILE A 33 -4.51 5.76 -9.10
C ILE A 33 -5.00 6.75 -8.04
N PHE A 34 -4.13 7.60 -7.52
CA PHE A 34 -4.52 8.61 -6.53
C PHE A 34 -5.49 9.65 -7.12
N VAL A 35 -5.26 10.06 -8.37
CA VAL A 35 -6.19 10.95 -9.07
C VAL A 35 -7.58 10.30 -9.21
N ARG A 36 -7.62 9.02 -9.57
CA ARG A 36 -8.88 8.28 -9.69
C ARG A 36 -9.58 8.15 -8.34
N ALA A 37 -8.83 7.97 -7.26
CA ALA A 37 -9.40 7.94 -5.92
C ALA A 37 -10.00 9.30 -5.54
N GLU A 38 -9.30 10.38 -5.86
CA GLU A 38 -9.79 11.75 -5.63
C GLU A 38 -11.07 12.03 -6.42
N GLU A 39 -11.18 11.47 -7.63
CA GLU A 39 -12.36 11.61 -8.48
C GLU A 39 -13.47 10.59 -8.13
N ASN A 40 -13.29 9.81 -7.08
CA ASN A 40 -14.23 8.77 -6.65
C ASN A 40 -14.48 7.67 -7.69
N LYS A 41 -13.47 7.37 -8.50
CA LYS A 41 -13.54 6.30 -9.51
C LYS A 41 -13.05 4.97 -8.97
N VAL A 42 -12.22 4.99 -7.93
CA VAL A 42 -11.76 3.82 -7.19
C VAL A 42 -11.74 4.16 -5.70
N ARG A 43 -11.70 3.13 -4.86
CA ARG A 43 -11.52 3.29 -3.41
C ARG A 43 -10.19 2.68 -3.01
N LEU A 44 -9.54 3.27 -2.02
CA LEU A 44 -8.26 2.80 -1.51
C LEU A 44 -8.37 2.40 -0.05
N VAL A 45 -7.52 1.44 0.35
CA VAL A 45 -7.42 0.97 1.73
C VAL A 45 -6.22 1.64 2.41
N TRP A 46 -6.43 2.08 3.64
CA TRP A 46 -5.36 2.48 4.55
C TRP A 46 -5.39 1.56 5.76
N SER A 47 -4.35 0.75 5.92
CA SER A 47 -4.27 -0.20 7.02
C SER A 47 -3.36 0.28 8.14
N PHE A 48 -3.41 -0.41 9.29
CA PHE A 48 -2.49 -0.14 10.40
C PHE A 48 -1.02 -0.32 9.98
N MET A 49 -0.73 -1.16 8.99
CA MET A 49 0.63 -1.32 8.48
C MET A 49 1.12 -0.08 7.75
N HIS A 50 0.25 0.56 6.97
CA HIS A 50 0.58 1.84 6.34
C HIS A 50 0.89 2.89 7.41
N GLU A 51 0.09 2.92 8.45
CA GLU A 51 0.26 3.86 9.56
C GLU A 51 1.60 3.66 10.27
N ASP A 52 1.92 2.40 10.60
CA ASP A 52 3.16 2.06 11.28
C ASP A 52 4.39 2.42 10.43
N GLU A 53 4.36 2.13 9.15
CA GLU A 53 5.45 2.47 8.25
C GLU A 53 5.62 3.99 8.10
N THR A 54 4.52 4.72 8.11
CA THR A 54 4.55 6.18 8.06
C THR A 54 5.17 6.78 9.31
N ILE A 55 4.82 6.24 10.48
CA ILE A 55 5.39 6.68 11.76
C ILE A 55 6.91 6.49 11.76
N LEU A 56 7.39 5.39 11.18
CA LEU A 56 8.82 5.07 11.13
C LEU A 56 9.56 5.81 10.02
N CYS A 57 8.88 6.53 9.15
CA CYS A 57 9.52 7.26 8.05
C CYS A 57 10.36 8.42 8.60
N PRO A 58 11.69 8.46 8.31
CA PRO A 58 12.56 9.50 8.85
C PRO A 58 12.55 10.81 8.05
N PHE A 59 11.82 10.85 6.93
CA PHE A 59 11.82 12.01 6.03
C PHE A 59 10.52 12.80 6.18
N PRO A 60 10.55 14.01 6.80
CA PRO A 60 9.33 14.78 7.07
C PRO A 60 8.51 15.09 5.82
N GLU A 61 9.16 15.40 4.70
CA GLU A 61 8.48 15.74 3.45
C GLU A 61 7.72 14.55 2.89
N ARG A 62 8.34 13.37 2.88
CA ARG A 62 7.68 12.12 2.45
C ARG A 62 6.52 11.80 3.36
N LYS A 63 6.73 11.89 4.66
CA LYS A 63 5.70 11.61 5.67
C LYS A 63 4.49 12.50 5.48
N TYR A 64 4.71 13.79 5.27
CA TYR A 64 3.62 14.74 5.02
C TYR A 64 2.81 14.35 3.78
N GLU A 65 3.49 14.06 2.66
CA GLU A 65 2.83 13.70 1.42
C GLU A 65 2.07 12.38 1.53
N VAL A 66 2.67 11.38 2.20
CA VAL A 66 1.98 10.10 2.43
C VAL A 66 0.71 10.31 3.24
N LEU A 67 0.74 11.14 4.28
CA LEU A 67 -0.45 11.42 5.09
C LEU A 67 -1.51 12.17 4.28
N ARG A 68 -1.09 13.04 3.37
CA ARG A 68 -2.00 13.71 2.45
C ARG A 68 -2.70 12.68 1.53
N LEU A 69 -1.96 11.72 1.01
CA LEU A 69 -2.52 10.65 0.17
C LEU A 69 -3.39 9.70 0.99
N ALA A 70 -3.05 9.47 2.26
CA ALA A 70 -3.86 8.65 3.16
C ALA A 70 -5.28 9.19 3.31
N ALA A 71 -5.44 10.51 3.23
CA ALA A 71 -6.77 11.13 3.31
C ALA A 71 -7.67 10.75 2.13
N LEU A 72 -7.10 10.29 1.03
CA LEU A 72 -7.88 9.80 -0.13
C LEU A 72 -8.40 8.38 0.08
N CYS A 73 -7.89 7.67 1.07
CA CYS A 73 -8.27 6.29 1.34
C CYS A 73 -9.57 6.25 2.15
N SER A 74 -10.61 5.64 1.59
CA SER A 74 -11.93 5.62 2.19
C SER A 74 -12.19 4.40 3.08
N VAL A 75 -11.38 3.36 2.97
CA VAL A 75 -11.52 2.14 3.75
C VAL A 75 -10.34 2.02 4.72
N ARG A 76 -10.65 1.88 6.01
CA ARG A 76 -9.64 1.78 7.06
C ARG A 76 -9.66 0.36 7.63
N GLU A 77 -8.48 -0.25 7.72
CA GLU A 77 -8.35 -1.60 8.30
C GLU A 77 -7.44 -1.54 9.52
N GLY A 78 -8.02 -1.81 10.69
CA GLY A 78 -7.28 -1.85 11.95
C GLY A 78 -6.71 -3.23 12.22
N PRO A 79 -5.88 -3.36 13.29
CA PRO A 79 -5.31 -4.64 13.67
C PRO A 79 -6.39 -5.60 14.18
N ARG A 80 -6.32 -6.86 13.73
CA ARG A 80 -7.21 -7.96 14.16
C ARG A 80 -6.40 -9.23 14.31
N GLU A 81 -6.78 -10.06 15.25
CA GLU A 81 -6.13 -11.36 15.45
C GLU A 81 -6.15 -12.21 14.18
N GLY A 82 -7.26 -12.21 13.44
CA GLY A 82 -7.37 -12.96 12.20
C GLY A 82 -6.37 -12.53 11.14
N ILE A 83 -6.04 -11.24 11.06
CA ILE A 83 -5.03 -10.73 10.14
C ILE A 83 -3.66 -11.34 10.47
N TYR A 84 -3.29 -11.36 11.76
CA TYR A 84 -2.02 -11.92 12.18
C TYR A 84 -1.93 -13.42 11.92
N LYS A 85 -3.03 -14.15 12.17
CA LYS A 85 -3.08 -15.59 11.88
C LYS A 85 -2.95 -15.86 10.38
N LEU A 86 -3.65 -15.10 9.56
CA LEU A 86 -3.55 -15.24 8.11
C LEU A 86 -2.15 -14.90 7.63
N SER A 87 -1.53 -13.86 8.17
CA SER A 87 -0.16 -13.47 7.78
C SER A 87 0.85 -14.56 8.10
N GLU A 88 0.73 -15.24 9.23
CA GLU A 88 1.59 -16.38 9.58
C GLU A 88 1.44 -17.51 8.57
N SER A 89 0.21 -17.82 8.15
CA SER A 89 -0.05 -18.83 7.13
C SER A 89 0.56 -18.44 5.79
N LEU A 90 0.44 -17.18 5.40
CA LEU A 90 1.00 -16.68 4.14
C LEU A 90 2.53 -16.74 4.13
N GLU A 91 3.19 -16.43 5.26
CA GLU A 91 4.64 -16.57 5.37
C GLU A 91 5.09 -18.01 5.15
N LYS A 92 4.34 -18.96 5.71
CA LYS A 92 4.67 -20.41 5.60
C LYS A 92 4.44 -20.95 4.20
N MET A 93 3.42 -20.45 3.52
CA MET A 93 3.05 -20.92 2.18
C MET A 93 3.90 -20.35 1.07
N GLY A 94 4.39 -19.14 1.26
CA GLY A 94 5.16 -18.42 0.25
C GLY A 94 6.48 -17.93 0.81
N ARG A 95 7.31 -17.37 -0.07
CA ARG A 95 8.58 -16.76 0.33
C ARG A 95 8.39 -15.28 0.62
N LEU A 96 7.39 -14.97 1.44
CA LEU A 96 7.06 -13.61 1.80
C LEU A 96 7.75 -13.22 3.09
N SER A 97 8.19 -11.97 3.17
CA SER A 97 8.60 -11.40 4.44
C SER A 97 7.39 -11.26 5.36
N ALA A 98 7.62 -11.15 6.67
CA ALA A 98 6.54 -10.91 7.63
C ALA A 98 5.73 -9.67 7.27
N LYS A 99 6.41 -8.62 6.86
CA LYS A 99 5.81 -7.35 6.47
C LYS A 99 4.88 -7.48 5.25
N ASP A 100 5.37 -8.15 4.20
CA ASP A 100 4.57 -8.37 2.99
C ASP A 100 3.35 -9.24 3.28
N ALA A 101 3.53 -10.27 4.11
CA ALA A 101 2.44 -11.16 4.50
C ALA A 101 1.33 -10.40 5.26
N ILE A 102 1.70 -9.47 6.15
CA ILE A 102 0.71 -8.68 6.88
C ILE A 102 -0.05 -7.74 5.93
N HIS A 103 0.63 -7.12 4.96
CA HIS A 103 -0.05 -6.29 3.97
C HIS A 103 -1.07 -7.10 3.16
N LEU A 104 -0.68 -8.28 2.71
CA LEU A 104 -1.60 -9.16 1.96
C LEU A 104 -2.78 -9.59 2.83
N ALA A 105 -2.54 -9.90 4.10
CA ALA A 105 -3.61 -10.26 5.03
C ALA A 105 -4.58 -9.08 5.25
N CYS A 106 -4.06 -7.86 5.39
CA CYS A 106 -4.89 -6.66 5.49
C CYS A 106 -5.77 -6.48 4.26
N ALA A 107 -5.19 -6.67 3.07
CA ALA A 107 -5.92 -6.55 1.82
C ALA A 107 -7.06 -7.57 1.76
N SER A 108 -6.79 -8.80 2.18
CA SER A 108 -7.78 -9.87 2.22
C SER A 108 -8.94 -9.54 3.15
N TYR A 109 -8.63 -9.07 4.36
CA TYR A 109 -9.66 -8.71 5.34
C TYR A 109 -10.47 -7.49 4.93
N ALA A 110 -9.87 -6.57 4.19
CA ALA A 110 -10.59 -5.42 3.63
C ALA A 110 -11.43 -5.80 2.40
N GLU A 111 -11.29 -7.03 1.91
CA GLU A 111 -11.93 -7.51 0.70
C GLU A 111 -11.57 -6.66 -0.54
N ALA A 112 -10.28 -6.31 -0.63
CA ALA A 112 -9.79 -5.55 -1.78
C ALA A 112 -9.88 -6.38 -3.06
N ASP A 113 -10.25 -5.71 -4.14
CA ASP A 113 -10.33 -6.34 -5.46
C ASP A 113 -8.94 -6.55 -6.06
N PHE A 114 -8.00 -5.67 -5.75
CA PHE A 114 -6.63 -5.72 -6.25
C PHE A 114 -5.64 -5.37 -5.17
N PHE A 115 -4.50 -6.05 -5.18
CA PHE A 115 -3.30 -5.69 -4.42
C PHE A 115 -2.22 -5.29 -5.41
N LEU A 116 -1.74 -4.06 -5.32
CA LEU A 116 -0.73 -3.52 -6.24
C LEU A 116 0.54 -3.16 -5.48
N SER A 117 1.68 -3.50 -6.07
CA SER A 117 2.99 -3.22 -5.48
C SER A 117 3.99 -2.84 -6.57
N CYS A 118 4.96 -2.01 -6.19
CA CYS A 118 6.13 -1.71 -7.01
C CYS A 118 7.30 -2.64 -6.69
N ASP A 119 7.11 -3.61 -5.80
CA ASP A 119 8.14 -4.56 -5.40
C ASP A 119 8.08 -5.81 -6.28
N ASN A 120 9.15 -6.05 -7.04
CA ASN A 120 9.23 -7.20 -7.94
C ASN A 120 9.13 -8.56 -7.24
N ARG A 121 9.42 -8.61 -5.95
CA ARG A 121 9.37 -9.86 -5.18
C ARG A 121 7.95 -10.35 -4.96
N LEU A 122 6.95 -9.49 -5.15
CA LEU A 122 5.55 -9.81 -4.96
C LEU A 122 4.82 -10.14 -6.27
N VAL A 123 5.51 -10.09 -7.38
CA VAL A 123 4.92 -10.30 -8.71
C VAL A 123 5.22 -11.70 -9.22
#